data_8915f1f69ab28d01f65ded29d898e6e4
#
_entry.id   8915f1f69ab28d01f65ded29d898e6e4
#
_cell.length_a   1.000
_cell.length_b   1.000
_cell.length_c   1.000
_cell.angle_alpha   90.00
_cell.angle_beta   90.00
_cell.angle_gamma   90.00
#
_symmetry.space_group_name_H-M   'P 1'
#
loop_
_entity.id
_entity.type
_entity.pdbx_description
1 polymer ?
#
loop_
_entity_poly.entity_id
_entity_poly.type
_entity_poly.pdbx_seq_one_letter_code
_entity_poly.pdbx_strand_id
1 'polypeptide(L)'
;MMTRSLLLVCLAIAPLFAADTFLVDGHKAVIHPAATPAKDKPWLWYAPTLNGGVSIVQHKLYADACQQAGIAIAGYDLGEVRGSPKSAAQFTKFYDEMVKRGYSPKPILLGQSRGGMMTLTWAFRNPDKVKAWIGIYPVCNLASWPLKNSKVQTLGDFEMTESELTFRLKEFNPIDNLAGLAAAKVPMFAVHGDTDVVVPYKDNTLLLKERYEALGGKFTVKIVPGEGHKVGPSFFECPELVTFLLNEGK
;
A
#
# COMPACT_ATOMS: atom_id res chain seq x y z
N MET A 1 -43.74 -25.85 30.41
CA MET A 1 -43.46 -25.58 28.98
C MET A 1 -42.75 -24.22 28.87
N MET A 2 -41.44 -24.21 28.71
CA MET A 2 -40.65 -22.97 28.54
C MET A 2 -40.44 -22.76 27.04
N THR A 3 -41.09 -21.75 26.50
CA THR A 3 -40.90 -21.29 25.11
C THR A 3 -39.56 -20.56 24.98
N ARG A 4 -38.59 -21.19 24.29
CA ARG A 4 -37.35 -20.53 23.89
C ARG A 4 -37.63 -19.64 22.71
N SER A 5 -37.60 -18.32 22.91
CA SER A 5 -37.58 -17.34 21.82
C SER A 5 -36.23 -17.41 21.13
N LEU A 6 -36.22 -17.83 19.85
CA LEU A 6 -35.07 -17.73 18.97
C LEU A 6 -34.94 -16.26 18.53
N LEU A 7 -33.92 -15.58 19.02
CA LEU A 7 -33.55 -14.25 18.49
C LEU A 7 -32.88 -14.44 17.13
N LEU A 8 -33.60 -14.11 16.05
CA LEU A 8 -33.06 -14.08 14.69
C LEU A 8 -32.20 -12.82 14.57
N VAL A 9 -30.89 -12.95 14.64
CA VAL A 9 -29.96 -11.85 14.33
C VAL A 9 -29.93 -11.73 12.81
N CYS A 10 -30.74 -10.83 12.26
CA CYS A 10 -30.57 -10.40 10.86
C CYS A 10 -29.24 -9.66 10.73
N LEU A 11 -28.21 -10.30 10.21
CA LEU A 11 -27.05 -9.60 9.68
C LEU A 11 -27.54 -8.78 8.47
N ALA A 12 -27.72 -7.50 8.67
CA ALA A 12 -27.91 -6.56 7.58
C ALA A 12 -26.61 -6.55 6.74
N ILE A 13 -26.66 -7.14 5.56
CA ILE A 13 -25.61 -6.97 4.55
C ILE A 13 -25.71 -5.50 4.13
N ALA A 14 -24.81 -4.67 4.63
CA ALA A 14 -24.71 -3.28 4.18
C ALA A 14 -24.49 -3.27 2.66
N PRO A 15 -25.24 -2.45 1.90
CA PRO A 15 -25.04 -2.39 0.46
C PRO A 15 -23.59 -1.95 0.19
N LEU A 16 -22.87 -2.70 -0.66
CA LEU A 16 -21.59 -2.25 -1.21
C LEU A 16 -21.91 -0.97 -1.99
N PHE A 17 -21.45 0.18 -1.49
CA PHE A 17 -21.57 1.42 -2.26
C PHE A 17 -20.80 1.25 -3.56
N ALA A 18 -21.44 1.67 -4.67
CA ALA A 18 -20.79 1.64 -5.97
C ALA A 18 -19.48 2.44 -5.93
N ALA A 19 -18.46 1.89 -6.57
CA ALA A 19 -17.19 2.57 -6.69
C ALA A 19 -17.39 3.92 -7.41
N ASP A 20 -16.86 4.99 -6.86
CA ASP A 20 -16.76 6.28 -7.54
C ASP A 20 -15.48 6.29 -8.38
N THR A 21 -15.63 6.54 -9.68
CA THR A 21 -14.52 6.58 -10.63
C THR A 21 -14.40 7.97 -11.23
N PHE A 22 -13.21 8.56 -11.21
CA PHE A 22 -12.95 9.89 -11.70
C PHE A 22 -11.55 9.99 -12.32
N LEU A 23 -11.26 11.12 -12.97
CA LEU A 23 -9.95 11.38 -13.54
C LEU A 23 -9.19 12.38 -12.68
N VAL A 24 -7.89 12.11 -12.49
CA VAL A 24 -6.92 13.05 -11.94
C VAL A 24 -5.81 13.19 -12.96
N ASP A 25 -5.63 14.38 -13.49
CA ASP A 25 -4.62 14.66 -14.51
C ASP A 25 -4.63 13.65 -15.69
N GLY A 26 -5.85 13.28 -16.13
CA GLY A 26 -6.06 12.35 -17.24
C GLY A 26 -5.97 10.86 -16.88
N HIS A 27 -5.56 10.49 -15.67
CA HIS A 27 -5.45 9.11 -15.21
C HIS A 27 -6.65 8.72 -14.34
N LYS A 28 -7.04 7.45 -14.44
CA LYS A 28 -8.19 6.91 -13.71
C LYS A 28 -7.88 6.74 -12.23
N ALA A 29 -8.74 7.30 -11.39
CA ALA A 29 -8.80 7.03 -9.97
C ALA A 29 -10.12 6.33 -9.61
N VAL A 30 -10.10 5.53 -8.56
CA VAL A 30 -11.28 4.84 -8.04
C VAL A 30 -11.31 4.96 -6.52
N ILE A 31 -12.49 5.21 -5.97
CA ILE A 31 -12.76 5.16 -4.54
C ILE A 31 -13.89 4.17 -4.29
N HIS A 32 -13.69 3.29 -3.33
CA HIS A 32 -14.72 2.48 -2.68
C HIS A 32 -15.02 3.13 -1.32
N PRO A 33 -16.02 4.00 -1.22
CA PRO A 33 -16.33 4.69 0.03
C PRO A 33 -16.86 3.69 1.05
N ALA A 34 -16.60 3.93 2.33
CA ALA A 34 -17.25 3.18 3.38
C ALA A 34 -18.74 3.58 3.48
N ALA A 35 -19.60 2.58 3.72
CA ALA A 35 -21.05 2.80 3.85
C ALA A 35 -21.38 3.80 4.97
N THR A 36 -20.64 3.71 6.07
CA THR A 36 -20.71 4.64 7.20
C THR A 36 -19.27 5.10 7.47
N PRO A 37 -18.84 6.23 6.89
CA PRO A 37 -17.50 6.72 7.09
C PRO A 37 -17.20 7.02 8.57
N ALA A 38 -16.04 6.59 9.04
CA ALA A 38 -15.55 6.98 10.36
C ALA A 38 -15.23 8.48 10.41
N LYS A 39 -15.06 9.02 11.63
CA LYS A 39 -14.65 10.40 11.83
C LYS A 39 -13.36 10.69 11.03
N ASP A 40 -13.27 11.87 10.45
CA ASP A 40 -12.13 12.32 9.64
C ASP A 40 -11.94 11.54 8.32
N LYS A 41 -12.88 10.68 7.95
CA LYS A 41 -12.90 9.89 6.70
C LYS A 41 -11.56 9.24 6.38
N PRO A 42 -11.06 8.33 7.23
CA PRO A 42 -9.82 7.62 6.96
C PRO A 42 -9.92 6.80 5.67
N TRP A 43 -8.78 6.61 5.01
CA TRP A 43 -8.73 5.85 3.78
C TRP A 43 -7.43 5.06 3.61
N LEU A 44 -7.57 3.94 2.93
CA LEU A 44 -6.48 3.09 2.49
C LEU A 44 -6.17 3.41 1.02
N TRP A 45 -4.94 3.80 0.74
CA TRP A 45 -4.44 3.98 -0.61
C TRP A 45 -3.73 2.72 -1.06
N TYR A 46 -4.34 1.98 -1.97
CA TYR A 46 -3.77 0.78 -2.55
C TYR A 46 -3.00 1.09 -3.85
N ALA A 47 -1.84 0.49 -4.01
CA ALA A 47 -1.08 0.44 -5.25
C ALA A 47 -0.64 -1.03 -5.53
N PRO A 48 -0.53 -1.43 -6.82
CA PRO A 48 -0.39 -0.57 -8.01
C PRO A 48 -1.69 0.02 -8.55
N THR A 49 -2.75 -0.75 -8.72
CA THR A 49 -4.03 -0.25 -9.22
C THR A 49 -5.19 -1.07 -8.66
N LEU A 50 -6.38 -0.47 -8.55
CA LEU A 50 -7.62 -1.16 -8.16
C LEU A 50 -8.50 -1.49 -9.37
N ASN A 51 -7.94 -1.79 -10.54
CA ASN A 51 -8.72 -2.03 -11.76
C ASN A 51 -9.72 -3.18 -11.64
N GLY A 52 -9.44 -4.19 -10.81
CA GLY A 52 -10.37 -5.27 -10.47
C GLY A 52 -11.37 -4.91 -9.35
N GLY A 53 -11.25 -3.71 -8.78
CA GLY A 53 -12.01 -3.31 -7.59
C GLY A 53 -11.62 -4.08 -6.34
N VAL A 54 -12.31 -3.79 -5.23
CA VAL A 54 -12.06 -4.45 -3.93
C VAL A 54 -12.81 -5.77 -3.77
N SER A 55 -13.69 -6.10 -4.71
CA SER A 55 -14.48 -7.35 -4.68
C SER A 55 -13.71 -8.57 -5.16
N ILE A 56 -12.54 -8.43 -5.78
CA ILE A 56 -11.71 -9.57 -6.14
C ILE A 56 -11.21 -10.28 -4.88
N VAL A 57 -11.13 -11.60 -4.95
CA VAL A 57 -10.90 -12.49 -3.80
C VAL A 57 -9.69 -12.07 -2.97
N GLN A 58 -8.60 -11.69 -3.60
CA GLN A 58 -7.38 -11.29 -2.91
C GLN A 58 -7.52 -10.03 -2.03
N HIS A 59 -8.48 -9.15 -2.30
CA HIS A 59 -8.65 -7.94 -1.48
C HIS A 59 -9.71 -8.10 -0.40
N LYS A 60 -10.54 -9.14 -0.50
CA LYS A 60 -11.80 -9.25 0.25
C LYS A 60 -11.62 -9.09 1.77
N LEU A 61 -10.67 -9.75 2.39
CA LEU A 61 -10.56 -9.76 3.84
C LEU A 61 -10.30 -8.35 4.40
N TYR A 62 -9.29 -7.66 3.89
CA TYR A 62 -8.98 -6.32 4.38
C TYR A 62 -10.00 -5.28 3.89
N ALA A 63 -10.60 -5.49 2.70
CA ALA A 63 -11.62 -4.60 2.18
C ALA A 63 -12.90 -4.66 3.02
N ASP A 64 -13.38 -5.85 3.39
CA ASP A 64 -14.53 -6.02 4.27
C ASP A 64 -14.24 -5.38 5.64
N ALA A 65 -13.04 -5.56 6.19
CA ALA A 65 -12.63 -4.95 7.45
C ALA A 65 -12.60 -3.42 7.37
N CYS A 66 -12.06 -2.84 6.29
CA CYS A 66 -12.09 -1.40 6.03
C CYS A 66 -13.53 -0.87 6.00
N GLN A 67 -14.41 -1.53 5.23
CA GLN A 67 -15.82 -1.12 5.11
C GLN A 67 -16.53 -1.11 6.47
N GLN A 68 -16.33 -2.15 7.28
CA GLN A 68 -16.91 -2.24 8.63
C GLN A 68 -16.34 -1.17 9.58
N ALA A 69 -15.09 -0.79 9.41
CA ALA A 69 -14.42 0.23 10.22
C ALA A 69 -14.65 1.68 9.74
N GLY A 70 -15.38 1.86 8.65
CA GLY A 70 -15.62 3.19 8.09
C GLY A 70 -14.43 3.77 7.31
N ILE A 71 -13.50 2.93 6.85
CA ILE A 71 -12.31 3.29 6.08
C ILE A 71 -12.60 3.11 4.60
N ALA A 72 -12.45 4.16 3.80
CA ALA A 72 -12.54 4.07 2.35
C ALA A 72 -11.31 3.39 1.76
N ILE A 73 -11.44 2.80 0.55
CA ILE A 73 -10.30 2.25 -0.19
C ILE A 73 -10.22 2.97 -1.53
N ALA A 74 -9.04 3.44 -1.88
CA ALA A 74 -8.81 4.17 -3.12
C ALA A 74 -7.56 3.71 -3.84
N GLY A 75 -7.56 3.85 -5.16
CA GLY A 75 -6.44 3.55 -6.03
C GLY A 75 -6.34 4.52 -7.19
N TYR A 76 -5.14 4.64 -7.73
CA TYR A 76 -4.83 5.54 -8.83
C TYR A 76 -4.00 4.79 -9.89
N ASP A 77 -4.47 4.79 -11.13
CA ASP A 77 -3.88 4.01 -12.21
C ASP A 77 -2.91 4.85 -13.04
N LEU A 78 -1.63 4.73 -12.72
CA LEU A 78 -0.53 5.26 -13.53
C LEU A 78 0.10 4.19 -14.43
N GLY A 79 -0.48 2.98 -14.49
CA GLY A 79 0.12 1.85 -15.17
C GLY A 79 1.36 1.31 -14.46
N GLU A 80 2.31 0.85 -15.25
CA GLU A 80 3.53 0.18 -14.79
C GLU A 80 4.65 1.18 -14.46
N VAL A 81 4.51 1.93 -13.37
CA VAL A 81 5.54 2.87 -12.90
C VAL A 81 6.39 2.30 -11.77
N ARG A 82 7.64 2.79 -11.60
CA ARG A 82 8.64 2.27 -10.67
C ARG A 82 9.13 3.30 -9.67
N GLY A 83 8.25 4.23 -9.30
CA GLY A 83 8.53 5.19 -8.25
C GLY A 83 9.49 6.33 -8.65
N SER A 84 9.49 6.73 -9.92
CA SER A 84 10.27 7.90 -10.37
C SER A 84 9.74 9.20 -9.74
N PRO A 85 10.53 10.28 -9.71
CA PRO A 85 10.06 11.59 -9.27
C PRO A 85 8.80 12.05 -10.01
N LYS A 86 8.70 11.76 -11.31
CA LYS A 86 7.55 12.08 -12.15
C LYS A 86 6.28 11.34 -11.69
N SER A 87 6.38 10.03 -11.43
CA SER A 87 5.26 9.26 -10.92
C SER A 87 4.88 9.68 -9.48
N ALA A 88 5.85 10.02 -8.64
CA ALA A 88 5.58 10.55 -7.31
C ALA A 88 4.83 11.88 -7.34
N ALA A 89 5.14 12.76 -8.31
CA ALA A 89 4.40 14.00 -8.52
C ALA A 89 2.94 13.73 -8.94
N GLN A 90 2.69 12.75 -9.80
CA GLN A 90 1.33 12.32 -10.16
C GLN A 90 0.57 11.75 -8.96
N PHE A 91 1.21 10.94 -8.13
CA PHE A 91 0.62 10.45 -6.87
C PHE A 91 0.26 11.60 -5.92
N THR A 92 1.04 12.69 -5.91
CA THR A 92 0.70 13.89 -5.13
C THR A 92 -0.58 14.54 -5.62
N LYS A 93 -0.82 14.62 -6.93
CA LYS A 93 -2.10 15.14 -7.48
C LYS A 93 -3.30 14.28 -7.06
N PHE A 94 -3.12 12.97 -7.04
CA PHE A 94 -4.16 12.06 -6.54
C PHE A 94 -4.42 12.29 -5.03
N TYR A 95 -3.38 12.37 -4.23
CA TYR A 95 -3.50 12.70 -2.80
C TYR A 95 -4.25 14.02 -2.58
N ASP A 96 -3.86 15.08 -3.30
CA ASP A 96 -4.48 16.41 -3.17
C ASP A 96 -5.97 16.36 -3.56
N GLU A 97 -6.35 15.60 -4.58
CA GLU A 97 -7.75 15.40 -4.95
C GLU A 97 -8.52 14.63 -3.87
N MET A 98 -7.93 13.62 -3.24
CA MET A 98 -8.55 12.90 -2.12
C MET A 98 -8.80 13.82 -0.92
N VAL A 99 -7.83 14.65 -0.55
CA VAL A 99 -7.97 15.64 0.53
C VAL A 99 -9.05 16.68 0.18
N LYS A 100 -9.08 17.17 -1.06
CA LYS A 100 -10.11 18.08 -1.55
C LYS A 100 -11.52 17.47 -1.48
N ARG A 101 -11.65 16.15 -1.67
CA ARG A 101 -12.92 15.39 -1.47
C ARG A 101 -13.26 15.18 0.01
N GLY A 102 -12.46 15.69 0.92
CA GLY A 102 -12.67 15.67 2.36
C GLY A 102 -12.24 14.37 3.04
N TYR A 103 -11.38 13.56 2.40
CA TYR A 103 -10.72 12.41 3.05
C TYR A 103 -9.56 12.87 3.93
N SER A 104 -9.17 12.02 4.89
CA SER A 104 -8.09 12.31 5.82
C SER A 104 -6.81 12.75 5.09
N PRO A 105 -6.09 13.79 5.57
CA PRO A 105 -4.79 14.17 5.01
C PRO A 105 -3.67 13.17 5.34
N LYS A 106 -3.99 12.09 6.07
CA LYS A 106 -3.03 11.03 6.40
C LYS A 106 -3.58 9.65 6.00
N PRO A 107 -3.40 9.23 4.72
CA PRO A 107 -3.76 7.89 4.30
C PRO A 107 -2.90 6.81 4.96
N ILE A 108 -3.49 5.60 5.04
CA ILE A 108 -2.72 4.37 5.17
C ILE A 108 -2.34 3.94 3.76
N LEU A 109 -1.06 3.67 3.52
CA LEU A 109 -0.58 3.22 2.22
C LEU A 109 -0.43 1.70 2.21
N LEU A 110 -0.95 1.04 1.16
CA LEU A 110 -0.76 -0.38 0.94
C LEU A 110 -0.15 -0.63 -0.44
N GLY A 111 1.08 -1.14 -0.45
CA GLY A 111 1.81 -1.46 -1.67
C GLY A 111 1.97 -2.95 -1.87
N GLN A 112 1.36 -3.50 -2.93
CA GLN A 112 1.57 -4.89 -3.34
C GLN A 112 2.66 -4.96 -4.41
N SER A 113 3.65 -5.85 -4.25
CA SER A 113 4.70 -6.08 -5.24
C SER A 113 5.34 -4.76 -5.67
N ARG A 114 5.31 -4.39 -6.96
CA ARG A 114 5.79 -3.08 -7.45
C ARG A 114 5.08 -1.88 -6.81
N GLY A 115 3.86 -2.07 -6.30
CA GLY A 115 3.14 -1.05 -5.55
C GLY A 115 3.87 -0.62 -4.26
N GLY A 116 4.71 -1.49 -3.70
CA GLY A 116 5.62 -1.12 -2.61
C GLY A 116 6.57 0.00 -3.00
N MET A 117 7.19 -0.09 -4.19
CA MET A 117 8.03 0.98 -4.73
C MET A 117 7.26 2.28 -4.95
N MET A 118 6.05 2.19 -5.52
CA MET A 118 5.19 3.35 -5.78
C MET A 118 4.84 4.10 -4.49
N THR A 119 4.34 3.37 -3.49
CA THR A 119 3.89 3.94 -2.23
C THR A 119 5.04 4.42 -1.34
N LEU A 120 6.14 3.66 -1.23
CA LEU A 120 7.31 4.08 -0.46
C LEU A 120 7.98 5.31 -1.06
N THR A 121 8.06 5.38 -2.40
CA THR A 121 8.65 6.54 -3.07
C THR A 121 7.86 7.82 -2.82
N TRP A 122 6.55 7.74 -2.76
CA TRP A 122 5.73 8.87 -2.37
C TRP A 122 5.84 9.16 -0.87
N ALA A 123 5.85 8.11 -0.05
CA ALA A 123 5.90 8.22 1.41
C ALA A 123 7.16 8.94 1.92
N PHE A 124 8.35 8.56 1.44
CA PHE A 124 9.57 9.19 1.93
C PHE A 124 9.72 10.66 1.52
N ARG A 125 9.03 11.08 0.45
CA ARG A 125 8.94 12.48 0.02
C ARG A 125 7.89 13.28 0.78
N ASN A 126 6.95 12.61 1.44
CA ASN A 126 5.82 13.20 2.15
C ASN A 126 5.60 12.54 3.52
N PRO A 127 6.63 12.41 4.37
CA PRO A 127 6.56 11.57 5.57
C PRO A 127 5.52 12.05 6.59
N ASP A 128 5.26 13.33 6.66
CA ASP A 128 4.26 13.99 7.52
C ASP A 128 2.81 13.71 7.08
N LYS A 129 2.62 13.29 5.82
CA LYS A 129 1.32 12.96 5.24
C LYS A 129 0.96 11.47 5.32
N VAL A 130 1.77 10.63 5.91
CA VAL A 130 1.54 9.19 5.98
C VAL A 130 1.06 8.80 7.38
N LYS A 131 -0.06 8.07 7.46
CA LYS A 131 -0.57 7.50 8.72
C LYS A 131 0.17 6.22 9.07
N ALA A 132 0.27 5.30 8.11
CA ALA A 132 0.96 4.00 8.21
C ALA A 132 1.33 3.49 6.82
N TRP A 133 2.27 2.54 6.74
CA TRP A 133 2.62 1.86 5.50
C TRP A 133 2.51 0.34 5.63
N ILE A 134 1.91 -0.31 4.63
CA ILE A 134 1.72 -1.76 4.54
C ILE A 134 2.31 -2.27 3.23
N GLY A 135 3.07 -3.37 3.29
CA GLY A 135 3.62 -4.06 2.13
C GLY A 135 3.11 -5.50 2.01
N ILE A 136 2.70 -5.91 0.81
CA ILE A 136 2.44 -7.32 0.47
C ILE A 136 3.52 -7.72 -0.53
N TYR A 137 4.50 -8.54 -0.11
CA TYR A 137 5.73 -8.88 -0.85
C TYR A 137 6.28 -7.70 -1.66
N PRO A 138 6.54 -6.55 -0.98
CA PRO A 138 6.75 -5.28 -1.66
C PRO A 138 8.14 -5.18 -2.30
N VAL A 139 8.20 -4.57 -3.47
CA VAL A 139 9.45 -4.04 -4.02
C VAL A 139 9.81 -2.78 -3.22
N CYS A 140 10.99 -2.79 -2.57
CA CYS A 140 11.45 -1.67 -1.74
C CYS A 140 12.78 -1.10 -2.21
N ASN A 141 13.49 -1.82 -3.07
CA ASN A 141 14.86 -1.54 -3.46
C ASN A 141 14.99 -1.49 -4.99
N LEU A 142 15.35 -0.31 -5.52
CA LEU A 142 15.57 -0.10 -6.96
C LEU A 142 16.66 -1.01 -7.54
N ALA A 143 17.70 -1.31 -6.76
CA ALA A 143 18.79 -2.21 -7.19
C ALA A 143 18.37 -3.68 -7.27
N SER A 144 17.22 -4.06 -6.69
CA SER A 144 16.65 -5.40 -6.75
C SER A 144 15.82 -5.58 -8.04
N TRP A 145 14.52 -5.91 -7.94
CA TRP A 145 13.66 -6.23 -9.09
C TRP A 145 13.65 -5.15 -10.19
N PRO A 146 13.54 -3.82 -9.90
CA PRO A 146 13.42 -2.83 -10.97
C PRO A 146 14.61 -2.82 -11.92
N LEU A 147 15.83 -2.70 -11.41
CA LEU A 147 17.03 -2.65 -12.26
C LEU A 147 17.49 -4.02 -12.77
N LYS A 148 17.14 -5.13 -12.10
CA LYS A 148 17.49 -6.47 -12.55
C LYS A 148 16.51 -7.02 -13.60
N ASN A 149 15.21 -6.88 -13.38
CA ASN A 149 14.17 -7.57 -14.15
C ASN A 149 13.32 -6.65 -15.04
N SER A 150 13.43 -5.33 -14.85
CA SER A 150 12.64 -4.31 -15.55
C SER A 150 13.47 -3.08 -15.92
N LYS A 151 14.75 -3.30 -16.25
CA LYS A 151 15.75 -2.23 -16.44
C LYS A 151 15.30 -1.18 -17.46
N VAL A 152 14.92 -1.60 -18.67
CA VAL A 152 14.55 -0.67 -19.76
C VAL A 152 13.40 0.24 -19.34
N GLN A 153 12.37 -0.34 -18.75
CA GLN A 153 11.21 0.42 -18.28
C GLN A 153 11.56 1.31 -17.08
N THR A 154 12.45 0.83 -16.18
CA THR A 154 12.93 1.62 -15.05
C THR A 154 13.70 2.86 -15.52
N LEU A 155 14.64 2.67 -16.45
CA LEU A 155 15.40 3.78 -17.02
C LEU A 155 14.49 4.77 -17.75
N GLY A 156 13.49 4.27 -18.47
CA GLY A 156 12.47 5.11 -19.12
C GLY A 156 11.63 5.91 -18.13
N ASP A 157 11.18 5.30 -17.02
CA ASP A 157 10.43 6.01 -15.97
C ASP A 157 11.24 7.12 -15.30
N PHE A 158 12.55 6.92 -15.15
CA PHE A 158 13.45 7.91 -14.55
C PHE A 158 14.00 8.91 -15.58
N GLU A 159 13.83 8.65 -16.86
CA GLU A 159 14.39 9.47 -17.96
C GLU A 159 15.92 9.61 -17.82
N MET A 160 16.62 8.52 -17.44
CA MET A 160 18.04 8.45 -17.13
C MET A 160 18.71 7.26 -17.83
N THR A 161 19.99 7.39 -18.09
CA THR A 161 20.86 6.26 -18.44
C THR A 161 21.11 5.38 -17.21
N GLU A 162 21.54 4.14 -17.42
CA GLU A 162 21.91 3.23 -16.34
C GLU A 162 23.02 3.81 -15.43
N SER A 163 24.02 4.47 -16.05
CA SER A 163 25.12 5.11 -15.32
C SER A 163 24.63 6.24 -14.42
N GLU A 164 23.78 7.11 -14.95
CA GLU A 164 23.19 8.23 -14.18
C GLU A 164 22.33 7.74 -13.03
N LEU A 165 21.42 6.78 -13.29
CA LEU A 165 20.54 6.26 -12.23
C LEU A 165 21.35 5.52 -11.17
N THR A 166 22.38 4.75 -11.54
CA THR A 166 23.24 4.04 -10.60
C THR A 166 24.05 5.01 -9.74
N PHE A 167 24.58 6.07 -10.33
CA PHE A 167 25.30 7.12 -9.60
C PHE A 167 24.40 7.85 -8.59
N ARG A 168 23.14 8.10 -8.97
CA ARG A 168 22.14 8.78 -8.13
C ARG A 168 21.22 7.83 -7.37
N LEU A 169 21.53 6.53 -7.31
CA LEU A 169 20.64 5.51 -6.77
C LEU A 169 20.13 5.85 -5.36
N LYS A 170 21.01 6.30 -4.49
CA LYS A 170 20.65 6.66 -3.10
C LYS A 170 19.63 7.80 -3.00
N GLU A 171 19.59 8.69 -3.98
CA GLU A 171 18.63 9.80 -4.02
C GLU A 171 17.18 9.30 -4.21
N PHE A 172 17.03 8.22 -4.99
CA PHE A 172 15.72 7.73 -5.43
C PHE A 172 15.26 6.46 -4.73
N ASN A 173 16.20 5.70 -4.15
CA ASN A 173 15.91 4.39 -3.60
C ASN A 173 15.20 4.51 -2.24
N PRO A 174 13.97 3.97 -2.07
CA PRO A 174 13.22 4.12 -0.83
C PRO A 174 13.96 3.65 0.41
N ILE A 175 14.69 2.52 0.34
CA ILE A 175 15.45 1.98 1.48
C ILE A 175 16.62 2.87 1.92
N ASP A 176 17.01 3.87 1.14
CA ASP A 176 18.05 4.84 1.46
C ASP A 176 17.49 6.17 2.00
N ASN A 177 16.14 6.35 2.02
CA ASN A 177 15.46 7.61 2.31
C ASN A 177 14.41 7.47 3.44
N LEU A 178 14.73 6.73 4.50
CA LEU A 178 13.78 6.37 5.55
C LEU A 178 13.76 7.35 6.75
N ALA A 179 14.72 8.25 6.85
CA ALA A 179 14.90 9.09 8.03
C ALA A 179 13.68 9.98 8.33
N GLY A 180 13.05 10.57 7.29
CA GLY A 180 11.83 11.37 7.45
C GLY A 180 10.66 10.55 7.99
N LEU A 181 10.47 9.33 7.48
CA LEU A 181 9.41 8.42 7.94
C LEU A 181 9.63 7.97 9.39
N ALA A 182 10.89 7.70 9.78
CA ALA A 182 11.24 7.33 11.15
C ALA A 182 11.02 8.52 12.12
N ALA A 183 11.43 9.73 11.73
CA ALA A 183 11.18 10.95 12.50
C ALA A 183 9.68 11.24 12.67
N ALA A 184 8.88 11.01 11.62
CA ALA A 184 7.42 11.11 11.68
C ALA A 184 6.76 9.92 12.40
N LYS A 185 7.54 8.93 12.84
CA LYS A 185 7.09 7.72 13.57
C LYS A 185 6.03 6.93 12.80
N VAL A 186 6.13 6.86 11.48
CA VAL A 186 5.19 6.12 10.63
C VAL A 186 5.32 4.61 10.94
N PRO A 187 4.30 3.94 11.49
CA PRO A 187 4.38 2.51 11.71
C PRO A 187 4.30 1.75 10.39
N MET A 188 5.06 0.66 10.28
CA MET A 188 5.11 -0.15 9.08
C MET A 188 4.77 -1.62 9.35
N PHE A 189 4.11 -2.26 8.40
CA PHE A 189 3.83 -3.69 8.40
C PHE A 189 4.14 -4.27 7.02
N ALA A 190 4.67 -5.49 6.96
CA ALA A 190 4.75 -6.24 5.71
C ALA A 190 4.46 -7.72 5.90
N VAL A 191 3.89 -8.34 4.87
CA VAL A 191 3.82 -9.79 4.71
C VAL A 191 4.66 -10.20 3.51
N HIS A 192 5.55 -11.21 3.66
CA HIS A 192 6.46 -11.63 2.61
C HIS A 192 6.79 -13.13 2.72
N GLY A 193 6.94 -13.79 1.58
CA GLY A 193 7.38 -15.18 1.52
C GLY A 193 8.89 -15.30 1.61
N ASP A 194 9.40 -16.28 2.34
CA ASP A 194 10.84 -16.48 2.54
C ASP A 194 11.55 -17.11 1.33
N THR A 195 10.78 -17.70 0.40
CA THR A 195 11.30 -18.30 -0.84
C THR A 195 11.00 -17.43 -2.08
N ASP A 196 10.64 -16.16 -1.91
CA ASP A 196 10.39 -15.25 -3.03
C ASP A 196 11.68 -14.95 -3.81
N VAL A 197 11.77 -15.51 -5.04
CA VAL A 197 12.89 -15.31 -5.94
C VAL A 197 12.70 -14.17 -6.92
N VAL A 198 11.46 -13.66 -7.06
CA VAL A 198 11.11 -12.54 -7.95
C VAL A 198 11.43 -11.21 -7.26
N VAL A 199 10.95 -11.06 -6.03
CA VAL A 199 11.24 -9.93 -5.15
C VAL A 199 11.89 -10.49 -3.88
N PRO A 200 13.19 -10.79 -3.88
CA PRO A 200 13.82 -11.48 -2.77
C PRO A 200 13.61 -10.76 -1.44
N TYR A 201 13.10 -11.49 -0.45
CA TYR A 201 12.81 -10.96 0.88
C TYR A 201 14.00 -10.21 1.50
N LYS A 202 15.20 -10.83 1.42
CA LYS A 202 16.43 -10.25 1.98
C LYS A 202 16.86 -8.93 1.34
N ASP A 203 16.60 -8.77 0.03
CA ASP A 203 17.00 -7.58 -0.72
C ASP A 203 15.95 -6.45 -0.66
N ASN A 204 14.76 -6.73 -0.14
CA ASN A 204 13.62 -5.81 -0.08
C ASN A 204 13.12 -5.64 1.35
N THR A 205 12.17 -6.45 1.81
CA THR A 205 11.49 -6.25 3.11
C THR A 205 12.44 -6.37 4.30
N LEU A 206 13.36 -7.34 4.31
CA LEU A 206 14.33 -7.48 5.40
C LEU A 206 15.25 -6.27 5.48
N LEU A 207 15.83 -5.88 4.34
CA LEU A 207 16.74 -4.72 4.28
C LEU A 207 16.02 -3.41 4.65
N LEU A 208 14.77 -3.24 4.21
CA LEU A 208 13.93 -2.12 4.62
C LEU A 208 13.72 -2.10 6.14
N LYS A 209 13.37 -3.28 6.72
CA LYS A 209 13.17 -3.42 8.17
C LYS A 209 14.42 -3.06 8.96
N GLU A 210 15.55 -3.66 8.64
CA GLU A 210 16.83 -3.41 9.34
C GLU A 210 17.20 -1.94 9.34
N ARG A 211 17.10 -1.28 8.19
CA ARG A 211 17.42 0.13 8.05
C ARG A 211 16.42 1.05 8.78
N TYR A 212 15.14 0.70 8.72
CA TYR A 212 14.09 1.48 9.36
C TYR A 212 14.18 1.41 10.89
N GLU A 213 14.40 0.20 11.44
CA GLU A 213 14.57 -0.01 12.88
C GLU A 213 15.87 0.62 13.42
N ALA A 214 16.94 0.62 12.63
CA ALA A 214 18.17 1.34 12.98
C ALA A 214 17.97 2.86 13.13
N LEU A 215 16.93 3.41 12.50
CA LEU A 215 16.51 4.81 12.66
C LEU A 215 15.46 5.01 13.78
N GLY A 216 15.14 3.96 14.54
CA GLY A 216 14.13 4.00 15.62
C GLY A 216 12.69 3.82 15.11
N GLY A 217 12.48 3.48 13.85
CA GLY A 217 11.17 3.20 13.29
C GLY A 217 10.57 1.86 13.79
N LYS A 218 9.26 1.72 13.74
CA LYS A 218 8.55 0.48 14.10
C LYS A 218 8.14 -0.27 12.84
N PHE A 219 8.66 -1.48 12.65
CA PHE A 219 8.32 -2.30 11.49
C PHE A 219 8.05 -3.76 11.88
N THR A 220 6.81 -4.18 11.73
CA THR A 220 6.41 -5.58 11.94
C THR A 220 6.41 -6.34 10.62
N VAL A 221 6.99 -7.54 10.59
CA VAL A 221 7.00 -8.40 9.41
C VAL A 221 6.37 -9.75 9.74
N LYS A 222 5.41 -10.16 8.90
CA LYS A 222 4.86 -11.52 8.86
C LYS A 222 5.57 -12.29 7.75
N ILE A 223 6.34 -13.30 8.11
CA ILE A 223 6.91 -14.23 7.13
C ILE A 223 5.89 -15.32 6.83
N VAL A 224 5.76 -15.66 5.54
CA VAL A 224 4.98 -16.81 5.07
C VAL A 224 5.95 -17.91 4.64
N PRO A 225 6.17 -18.95 5.47
CA PRO A 225 7.18 -19.97 5.21
C PRO A 225 6.90 -20.77 3.93
N GLY A 226 7.94 -20.99 3.12
CA GLY A 226 7.87 -21.79 1.89
C GLY A 226 7.13 -21.12 0.73
N GLU A 227 6.67 -19.88 0.90
CA GLU A 227 5.93 -19.17 -0.14
C GLU A 227 6.84 -18.26 -0.99
N GLY A 228 6.56 -18.24 -2.31
CA GLY A 228 7.21 -17.38 -3.28
C GLY A 228 6.34 -16.16 -3.66
N HIS A 229 6.67 -15.53 -4.80
CA HIS A 229 5.96 -14.35 -5.32
C HIS A 229 4.68 -14.74 -6.04
N LYS A 230 3.58 -14.88 -5.34
CA LYS A 230 2.28 -15.23 -5.95
C LYS A 230 1.11 -14.56 -5.27
N VAL A 231 0.04 -14.33 -6.03
CA VAL A 231 -1.26 -13.94 -5.48
C VAL A 231 -1.87 -15.17 -4.81
N GLY A 232 -2.22 -15.07 -3.54
CA GLY A 232 -2.85 -16.17 -2.82
C GLY A 232 -3.27 -15.82 -1.40
N PRO A 233 -4.11 -16.68 -0.77
CA PRO A 233 -4.66 -16.45 0.55
C PRO A 233 -3.58 -16.20 1.62
N SER A 234 -2.46 -16.91 1.55
CA SER A 234 -1.35 -16.79 2.51
C SER A 234 -0.86 -15.36 2.74
N PHE A 235 -1.03 -14.48 1.76
CA PHE A 235 -0.60 -13.07 1.81
C PHE A 235 -1.76 -12.11 2.06
N PHE A 236 -2.91 -12.38 1.45
CA PHE A 236 -4.05 -11.46 1.44
C PHE A 236 -5.07 -11.77 2.52
N GLU A 237 -5.18 -13.02 2.97
CA GLU A 237 -5.97 -13.43 4.12
C GLU A 237 -5.09 -13.46 5.38
N CYS A 238 -4.41 -12.37 5.66
CA CYS A 238 -3.48 -12.19 6.78
C CYS A 238 -4.17 -11.40 7.91
N PRO A 239 -4.60 -12.06 9.00
CA PRO A 239 -5.29 -11.39 10.12
C PRO A 239 -4.41 -10.34 10.79
N GLU A 240 -3.10 -10.54 10.84
CA GLU A 240 -2.17 -9.58 11.43
C GLU A 240 -2.10 -8.28 10.62
N LEU A 241 -2.17 -8.37 9.28
CA LEU A 241 -2.28 -7.19 8.39
C LEU A 241 -3.57 -6.42 8.69
N VAL A 242 -4.70 -7.13 8.76
CA VAL A 242 -6.00 -6.51 9.06
C VAL A 242 -5.98 -5.86 10.44
N THR A 243 -5.44 -6.53 11.45
CA THR A 243 -5.32 -5.99 12.81
C THR A 243 -4.47 -4.72 12.81
N PHE A 244 -3.33 -4.72 12.12
CA PHE A 244 -2.47 -3.54 11.99
C PHE A 244 -3.24 -2.40 11.30
N LEU A 245 -3.86 -2.66 10.15
CA LEU A 245 -4.63 -1.69 9.39
C LEU A 245 -5.73 -1.03 10.23
N LEU A 246 -6.51 -1.82 10.96
CA LEU A 246 -7.62 -1.32 11.79
C LEU A 246 -7.14 -0.52 13.00
N ASN A 247 -5.99 -0.86 13.56
CA ASN A 247 -5.39 -0.08 14.67
C ASN A 247 -4.93 1.28 14.21
N GLU A 248 -4.34 1.36 13.02
CA GLU A 248 -3.87 2.61 12.44
C GLU A 248 -4.99 3.43 11.77
N GLY A 249 -6.11 2.81 11.43
CA GLY A 249 -7.28 3.45 10.82
C GLY A 249 -8.17 4.25 11.78
N LYS A 250 -7.84 4.19 13.07
CA LYS A 250 -8.60 4.89 14.13
C LYS A 250 -8.19 6.36 14.29
#